data_548fc62da46b0fca3d72b78ccf98b56e
#
_entry.id   548fc62da46b0fca3d72b78ccf98b56e
#
_cell.length_a   1.000
_cell.length_b   1.000
_cell.length_c   1.000
_cell.angle_alpha   90.00
_cell.angle_beta   90.00
_cell.angle_gamma   90.00
#
_symmetry.space_group_name_H-M   'P 1'
#
loop_
_entity.id
_entity.type
_entity.pdbx_description
1 polymer ?
#
loop_
_entity_poly.entity_id
_entity_poly.type
_entity_poly.pdbx_seq_one_letter_code
_entity_poly.pdbx_strand_id
1 'polypeptide(L)'
;MRHYSLHKFLALLLVAIGSVTVAIAQNVAKIGSTEYATLKEAIDAVQTGGKGYIYIINDASFDDLRIEGKQIIINLQNHTVTGNKIDVYGTEGKDVYLKILDAKANGLSVNKNNN
;
A
#
# COMPACT_ATOMS: atom_id res chain seq x y z
N MET A 1 -21.27 21.75 9.08
CA MET A 1 -21.35 21.10 9.04
C MET A 1 -21.23 20.38 9.05
N ARG A 2 -21.31 20.37 9.03
CA ARG A 2 -21.35 19.53 9.00
C ARG A 2 -21.17 19.21 8.10
N HIS A 3 -20.84 19.24 7.56
CA HIS A 3 -20.74 18.77 6.74
C HIS A 3 -20.37 17.87 6.54
N TYR A 4 -20.39 17.89 6.36
CA TYR A 4 -20.11 16.85 6.19
C TYR A 4 -20.68 15.76 5.89
N SER A 5 -20.97 15.47 5.89
CA SER A 5 -21.84 14.33 5.93
C SER A 5 -22.91 14.31 4.89
N LEU A 6 -23.03 15.36 4.20
CA LEU A 6 -23.99 15.44 3.13
C LEU A 6 -23.68 14.48 2.00
N HIS A 7 -22.42 14.37 1.65
CA HIS A 7 -22.05 13.45 0.58
C HIS A 7 -22.20 11.99 1.02
N LYS A 8 -22.20 11.73 2.30
CA LYS A 8 -22.46 10.38 2.79
C LYS A 8 -23.91 10.00 2.56
N PHE A 9 -24.79 10.94 2.74
CA PHE A 9 -26.20 10.68 2.47
C PHE A 9 -26.43 10.42 1.00
N LEU A 10 -25.74 11.13 0.15
CA LEU A 10 -25.86 10.91 -1.28
C LEU A 10 -25.45 9.51 -1.67
N ALA A 11 -24.36 9.03 -1.09
CA ALA A 11 -23.89 7.69 -1.39
C ALA A 11 -24.92 6.65 -0.96
N LEU A 12 -25.51 6.85 0.18
CA LEU A 12 -26.53 5.93 0.67
C LEU A 12 -27.76 5.93 -0.23
N LEU A 13 -28.16 7.10 -0.65
CA LEU A 13 -29.30 7.23 -1.51
C LEU A 13 -29.08 6.51 -2.83
N LEU A 14 -27.89 6.62 -3.37
CA LEU A 14 -27.56 5.97 -4.60
C LEU A 14 -27.68 4.47 -4.50
N VAL A 15 -27.20 3.91 -3.42
CA VAL A 15 -27.30 2.47 -3.19
C VAL A 15 -28.75 2.04 -3.09
N ALA A 16 -29.55 2.82 -2.41
CA ALA A 16 -30.95 2.48 -2.24
C ALA A 16 -31.71 2.46 -3.56
N ILE A 17 -31.35 3.33 -4.47
CA ILE A 17 -32.05 3.43 -5.73
C ILE A 17 -31.57 2.39 -6.71
N GLY A 18 -30.25 2.24 -6.79
CA GLY A 18 -29.69 1.56 -7.92
C GLY A 18 -29.57 0.06 -7.79
N SER A 19 -29.70 -0.47 -6.61
CA SER A 19 -29.32 -1.86 -6.37
C SER A 19 -27.96 -2.17 -6.99
N VAL A 20 -27.12 -1.18 -7.15
CA VAL A 20 -25.81 -1.36 -7.71
C VAL A 20 -24.86 -1.59 -6.56
N THR A 21 -24.16 -2.70 -6.63
CA THR A 21 -23.12 -2.97 -5.66
C THR A 21 -21.87 -2.24 -6.10
N VAL A 22 -21.50 -1.21 -5.36
CA VAL A 22 -20.25 -0.51 -5.63
C VAL A 22 -19.19 -1.11 -4.74
N ALA A 23 -18.24 -1.77 -5.37
CA ALA A 23 -17.09 -2.28 -4.65
C ALA A 23 -16.20 -1.09 -4.31
N ILE A 24 -16.11 -0.78 -3.02
CA ILE A 24 -15.21 0.27 -2.57
C ILE A 24 -13.89 -0.40 -2.22
N ALA A 25 -12.86 -0.05 -2.97
CA ALA A 25 -11.54 -0.57 -2.70
C ALA A 25 -11.07 0.01 -1.36
N GLN A 26 -10.63 -0.86 -0.48
CA GLN A 26 -10.09 -0.46 0.80
C GLN A 26 -8.65 -0.02 0.63
N ASN A 27 -8.26 0.98 1.40
CA ASN A 27 -6.86 1.33 1.44
C ASN A 27 -6.07 0.22 2.13
N VAL A 28 -4.89 -0.04 1.65
CA VAL A 28 -4.08 -1.15 2.15
C VAL A 28 -2.85 -0.72 2.91
N ALA A 29 -2.44 0.52 2.76
CA ALA A 29 -1.19 0.99 3.36
C ALA A 29 -1.36 2.41 3.85
N LYS A 30 -0.52 2.80 4.82
CA LYS A 30 -0.50 4.19 5.25
C LYS A 30 0.90 4.61 5.66
N ILE A 31 1.16 5.89 5.48
CA ILE A 31 2.38 6.56 5.97
C ILE A 31 1.90 7.68 6.88
N GLY A 32 2.25 7.60 8.17
CA GLY A 32 1.68 8.54 9.12
C GLY A 32 0.17 8.42 9.14
N SER A 33 -0.53 9.49 8.82
CA SER A 33 -1.99 9.49 8.77
C SER A 33 -2.54 9.43 7.36
N THR A 34 -1.68 9.38 6.34
CA THR A 34 -2.11 9.35 4.95
C THR A 34 -2.24 7.89 4.50
N GLU A 35 -3.39 7.54 3.95
CA GLU A 35 -3.66 6.18 3.49
C GLU A 35 -3.58 6.11 1.98
N TYR A 36 -3.23 4.92 1.50
CA TYR A 36 -3.04 4.65 0.07
C TYR A 36 -3.80 3.40 -0.32
N ALA A 37 -4.37 3.44 -1.51
CA ALA A 37 -5.15 2.32 -2.02
C ALA A 37 -4.26 1.12 -2.36
N THR A 38 -3.02 1.35 -2.71
CA THR A 38 -2.09 0.29 -3.08
C THR A 38 -0.75 0.49 -2.40
N LEU A 39 -0.02 -0.61 -2.23
CA LEU A 39 1.34 -0.52 -1.70
C LEU A 39 2.26 0.25 -2.65
N LYS A 40 2.03 0.12 -3.95
CA LYS A 40 2.83 0.86 -4.92
C LYS A 40 2.68 2.36 -4.72
N GLU A 41 1.46 2.83 -4.50
CA GLU A 41 1.22 4.25 -4.27
C GLU A 41 1.95 4.74 -3.02
N ALA A 42 1.93 3.94 -1.97
CA ALA A 42 2.63 4.32 -0.74
C ALA A 42 4.13 4.42 -0.98
N ILE A 43 4.70 3.46 -1.69
CA ILE A 43 6.13 3.48 -2.00
C ILE A 43 6.47 4.68 -2.88
N ASP A 44 5.65 4.95 -3.89
CA ASP A 44 5.89 6.06 -4.80
C ASP A 44 5.79 7.42 -4.08
N ALA A 45 5.05 7.49 -2.99
CA ALA A 45 4.94 8.72 -2.21
C ALA A 45 6.22 9.05 -1.46
N VAL A 46 7.11 8.09 -1.25
CA VAL A 46 8.38 8.34 -0.60
C VAL A 46 9.35 8.88 -1.64
N GLN A 47 9.93 10.03 -1.38
CA GLN A 47 10.83 10.67 -2.34
C GLN A 47 12.15 9.93 -2.44
N THR A 48 12.76 9.99 -3.60
CA THR A 48 14.12 9.50 -3.80
C THR A 48 15.05 10.20 -2.82
N GLY A 49 15.89 9.43 -2.16
CA GLY A 49 16.75 9.94 -1.10
C GLY A 49 16.08 9.98 0.26
N GLY A 50 14.78 9.68 0.31
CA GLY A 50 14.02 9.71 1.55
C GLY A 50 13.87 8.35 2.19
N LYS A 51 13.15 8.34 3.29
CA LYS A 51 12.85 7.15 4.05
C LYS A 51 11.37 7.12 4.36
N GLY A 52 10.72 5.98 4.11
CA GLY A 52 9.31 5.81 4.38
C GLY A 52 9.06 4.64 5.30
N TYR A 53 8.19 4.85 6.28
CA TYR A 53 7.74 3.80 7.16
C TYR A 53 6.27 3.54 6.81
N ILE A 54 6.02 2.39 6.21
CA ILE A 54 4.71 2.05 5.66
C ILE A 54 4.06 1.00 6.55
N TYR A 55 2.86 1.29 7.02
CA TYR A 55 2.06 0.32 7.77
C TYR A 55 1.05 -0.31 6.83
N ILE A 56 0.97 -1.63 6.84
CA ILE A 56 -0.04 -2.35 6.08
C ILE A 56 -1.30 -2.42 6.94
N ILE A 57 -2.41 -1.94 6.41
CA ILE A 57 -3.65 -1.87 7.17
C ILE A 57 -4.73 -2.81 6.66
N ASN A 58 -4.51 -3.45 5.52
CA ASN A 58 -5.35 -4.51 4.98
C ASN A 58 -4.49 -5.43 4.15
N ASP A 59 -4.93 -6.66 3.97
CA ASP A 59 -4.24 -7.57 3.07
C ASP A 59 -4.13 -6.95 1.70
N ALA A 60 -3.02 -7.19 1.03
CA ALA A 60 -2.72 -6.50 -0.20
C ALA A 60 -2.04 -7.43 -1.20
N SER A 61 -2.13 -7.04 -2.46
CA SER A 61 -1.36 -7.71 -3.52
C SER A 61 -0.75 -6.63 -4.41
N PHE A 62 0.29 -7.02 -5.12
CA PHE A 62 0.96 -6.12 -6.07
C PHE A 62 1.49 -6.95 -7.23
N ASP A 63 1.67 -6.29 -8.37
CA ASP A 63 2.32 -6.95 -9.50
C ASP A 63 3.83 -6.81 -9.36
N ASP A 64 4.36 -5.66 -9.63
CA ASP A 64 5.77 -5.38 -9.51
C ASP A 64 5.94 -4.13 -8.66
N LEU A 65 6.87 -4.17 -7.74
CA LEU A 65 7.25 -3.01 -6.97
C LEU A 65 8.68 -2.63 -7.31
N ARG A 66 8.91 -1.33 -7.39
CA ARG A 66 10.23 -0.82 -7.65
C ARG A 66 10.60 0.17 -6.56
N ILE A 67 11.70 -0.10 -5.90
CA ILE A 67 12.23 0.77 -4.87
C ILE A 67 13.57 1.28 -5.37
N GLU A 68 13.66 2.56 -5.64
CA GLU A 68 14.84 3.12 -6.28
C GLU A 68 15.35 4.30 -5.46
N GLY A 69 16.56 4.16 -4.93
CA GLY A 69 17.24 5.26 -4.27
C GLY A 69 16.54 5.78 -3.02
N LYS A 70 15.77 4.96 -2.36
CA LYS A 70 15.06 5.35 -1.14
C LYS A 70 15.05 4.21 -0.17
N GLN A 71 14.74 4.52 1.08
CA GLN A 71 14.71 3.54 2.15
C GLN A 71 13.26 3.26 2.53
N ILE A 72 12.85 2.00 2.45
CA ILE A 72 11.47 1.62 2.73
C ILE A 72 11.44 0.60 3.84
N ILE A 73 10.64 0.89 4.85
CA ILE A 73 10.34 -0.05 5.92
C ILE A 73 8.86 -0.36 5.84
N ILE A 74 8.50 -1.63 5.70
CA ILE A 74 7.11 -2.06 5.64
C ILE A 74 6.80 -2.86 6.88
N ASN A 75 5.86 -2.37 7.66
CA ASN A 75 5.36 -3.09 8.83
C ASN A 75 4.07 -3.77 8.43
N LEU A 76 4.09 -5.10 8.37
CA LEU A 76 2.96 -5.88 7.85
C LEU A 76 1.78 -5.90 8.82
N GLN A 77 1.99 -5.62 10.08
CA GLN A 77 0.94 -5.59 11.09
C GLN A 77 0.03 -6.83 11.02
N ASN A 78 0.66 -7.98 10.87
CA ASN A 78 -0.04 -9.27 10.82
C ASN A 78 -0.96 -9.44 9.60
N HIS A 79 -0.84 -8.57 8.61
CA HIS A 79 -1.54 -8.76 7.34
C HIS A 79 -0.70 -9.56 6.36
N THR A 80 -1.33 -9.99 5.29
CA THR A 80 -0.70 -10.77 4.24
C THR A 80 -0.54 -9.92 2.99
N VAL A 81 0.66 -9.91 2.43
CA VAL A 81 0.97 -9.19 1.20
C VAL A 81 1.58 -10.16 0.22
N THR A 82 1.03 -10.23 -0.99
CA THR A 82 1.53 -11.12 -2.03
C THR A 82 1.80 -10.34 -3.30
N GLY A 83 2.77 -10.78 -4.08
CA GLY A 83 3.08 -10.13 -5.33
C GLY A 83 4.00 -10.93 -6.21
N ASN A 84 4.30 -10.37 -7.36
CA ASN A 84 5.15 -11.02 -8.35
C ASN A 84 6.62 -10.73 -8.14
N LYS A 85 6.98 -9.47 -7.98
CA LYS A 85 8.38 -9.10 -8.01
C LYS A 85 8.62 -7.81 -7.25
N ILE A 86 9.73 -7.74 -6.54
CA ILE A 86 10.21 -6.51 -5.91
C ILE A 86 11.62 -6.27 -6.40
N ASP A 87 11.82 -5.13 -7.06
CA ASP A 87 13.14 -4.69 -7.51
C ASP A 87 13.62 -3.56 -6.62
N VAL A 88 14.82 -3.70 -6.11
CA VAL A 88 15.44 -2.67 -5.27
C VAL A 88 16.69 -2.18 -6.00
N TYR A 89 16.70 -0.91 -6.36
CA TYR A 89 17.78 -0.31 -7.15
C TYR A 89 18.51 0.75 -6.37
N GLY A 90 19.82 0.68 -6.40
CA GLY A 90 20.64 1.75 -5.86
C GLY A 90 20.66 2.94 -6.80
N THR A 91 20.80 4.11 -6.22
CA THR A 91 21.03 5.35 -6.97
C THR A 91 22.24 6.00 -6.35
N GLU A 92 23.12 6.50 -7.20
CA GLU A 92 24.37 7.06 -6.73
C GLU A 92 24.14 8.14 -5.68
N GLY A 93 24.85 8.03 -4.57
CA GLY A 93 24.71 8.97 -3.48
C GLY A 93 23.48 8.80 -2.62
N LYS A 94 22.67 7.78 -2.87
CA LYS A 94 21.45 7.53 -2.10
C LYS A 94 21.49 6.13 -1.54
N ASP A 95 21.22 6.02 -0.25
CA ASP A 95 21.05 4.70 0.37
C ASP A 95 19.73 4.09 -0.06
N VAL A 96 19.74 2.79 -0.25
CA VAL A 96 18.54 2.07 -0.61
C VAL A 96 18.45 0.80 0.24
N TYR A 97 17.26 0.55 0.77
CA TYR A 97 16.98 -0.75 1.37
C TYR A 97 15.48 -0.96 1.48
N LEU A 98 15.13 -2.20 1.67
CA LEU A 98 13.79 -2.61 2.01
C LEU A 98 13.87 -3.47 3.26
N LYS A 99 13.08 -3.10 4.26
CA LYS A 99 13.04 -3.83 5.52
C LYS A 99 11.60 -4.20 5.83
N ILE A 100 11.38 -5.45 6.21
CA ILE A 100 10.05 -5.96 6.52
C ILE A 100 9.97 -6.26 8.00
N LEU A 101 8.95 -5.74 8.66
CA LEU A 101 8.74 -5.92 10.08
C LEU A 101 7.40 -6.61 10.35
N ASP A 102 7.29 -7.24 11.50
CA ASP A 102 6.08 -7.89 12.00
C ASP A 102 5.53 -8.90 10.99
N ALA A 103 6.44 -9.63 10.37
CA ALA A 103 6.05 -10.64 9.40
C ALA A 103 5.73 -11.94 10.14
N LYS A 104 4.53 -12.46 9.87
CA LYS A 104 4.18 -13.82 10.27
C LYS A 104 4.63 -14.77 9.17
N ALA A 105 4.52 -16.07 9.43
CA ALA A 105 4.82 -17.05 8.40
C ALA A 105 3.93 -16.75 7.18
N ASN A 106 4.54 -16.59 6.03
CA ASN A 106 3.86 -16.28 4.77
C ASN A 106 3.16 -14.91 4.79
N GLY A 107 3.58 -14.01 5.66
CA GLY A 107 3.03 -12.67 5.68
C GLY A 107 3.38 -11.88 4.42
N LEU A 108 4.59 -12.08 3.91
CA LEU A 108 4.98 -11.51 2.63
C LEU A 108 5.39 -12.65 1.71
N SER A 109 4.76 -12.72 0.55
CA SER A 109 5.04 -13.75 -0.43
C SER A 109 5.27 -13.11 -1.77
N VAL A 110 6.40 -13.42 -2.39
CA VAL A 110 6.75 -12.91 -3.71
C VAL A 110 6.96 -14.10 -4.61
N ASN A 111 6.20 -14.13 -5.70
CA ASN A 111 6.35 -15.19 -6.68
C ASN A 111 7.69 -15.04 -7.36
N LYS A 112 8.49 -16.06 -7.26
CA LYS A 112 9.77 -16.03 -7.92
C LYS A 112 9.60 -16.58 -9.30
N ASN A 113 9.88 -15.75 -10.28
CA ASN A 113 9.85 -16.20 -11.64
C ASN A 113 11.22 -16.73 -12.00
N ASN A 114 11.33 -18.03 -12.10
CA ASN A 114 12.61 -18.67 -12.41
C ASN A 114 12.77 -18.78 -13.90
N ASN A 115 13.63 -18.00 -14.43
CA ASN A 115 13.98 -18.12 -15.84
C ASN A 115 15.41 -18.52 -16.00
#